data_348ace0344f51663d1516e4d6487fc04
#
_entry.id   348ace0344f51663d1516e4d6487fc04
#
_cell.length_a   1.000
_cell.length_b   1.000
_cell.length_c   1.000
_cell.angle_alpha   90.00
_cell.angle_beta   90.00
_cell.angle_gamma   90.00
#
_symmetry.space_group_name_H-M   'P 1'
#
loop_
_entity.id
_entity.type
_entity.pdbx_description
1 polymer ?
#
loop_
_entity_poly.entity_id
_entity_poly.type
_entity_poly.pdbx_seq_one_letter_code
_entity_poly.pdbx_strand_id
1 'polypeptide(L)'
;MTDEEDRRRKGDERRHPSEKDETAMPRRAHDSGRVRAAIRTELEEVAEDSAKKEAKQGVRSPQEQVITLENISLAFEEPILENISFDAKGGETIVVVGESGTGKSTILKLLLRLLVPDKGRVLIDGEDIVDLTFDDALKVRQKMGMVFQGAALFDSMTVYENVAYPLREHTVLTEDEIEARVREKLQFVDLEPDKVNDQMPSELSGGMKKRVGIARGLANNPEIMLYDEPTSGLDPLTTATITYLILKLQRELGVTSIVVSHDIRSAFRMASKIALLANRHIGFFGTPEEMTGSDDSYIREFLGGF
;
A
#
# COMPACT_ATOMS: atom_id res chain seq x y z
N MET A 1 -72.12 -10.08 -19.63
CA MET A 1 -72.56 -10.60 -20.94
C MET A 1 -71.37 -11.42 -21.40
N THR A 2 -71.51 -12.63 -21.08
CA THR A 2 -71.85 -13.81 -21.87
C THR A 2 -70.68 -14.22 -22.74
N ASP A 3 -70.25 -15.34 -22.79
CA ASP A 3 -70.62 -16.70 -22.47
C ASP A 3 -69.59 -17.55 -23.20
N GLU A 4 -69.08 -18.46 -22.52
CA GLU A 4 -69.44 -19.90 -22.62
C GLU A 4 -68.65 -20.60 -23.74
N GLU A 5 -67.90 -21.56 -23.28
CA GLU A 5 -68.14 -23.01 -23.45
C GLU A 5 -67.75 -23.53 -24.84
N ASP A 6 -67.23 -24.64 -25.04
CA ASP A 6 -67.03 -25.91 -24.34
C ASP A 6 -66.40 -26.91 -25.37
N ARG A 7 -65.82 -27.95 -24.79
CA ARG A 7 -65.86 -29.34 -25.27
C ARG A 7 -64.83 -29.83 -26.26
N ARG A 8 -63.99 -30.56 -25.66
CA ARG A 8 -63.97 -32.06 -25.57
C ARG A 8 -63.37 -32.83 -26.74
N ARG A 9 -62.41 -33.54 -26.40
CA ARG A 9 -62.26 -35.01 -26.32
C ARG A 9 -61.43 -35.69 -27.39
N LYS A 10 -60.62 -36.58 -26.83
CA LYS A 10 -60.16 -37.92 -27.27
C LYS A 10 -59.00 -37.92 -28.25
N GLY A 11 -58.02 -38.68 -28.06
CA GLY A 11 -57.66 -39.94 -27.36
C GLY A 11 -56.43 -40.44 -28.02
N ASP A 12 -55.65 -40.92 -27.28
CA ASP A 12 -55.28 -42.33 -27.08
C ASP A 12 -53.97 -42.77 -27.76
N GLU A 13 -53.28 -43.51 -26.97
CA GLU A 13 -52.39 -44.66 -27.16
C GLU A 13 -50.90 -44.39 -27.36
N ARG A 14 -50.19 -44.60 -26.21
CA ARG A 14 -49.17 -45.66 -25.98
C ARG A 14 -48.08 -45.87 -27.04
N ARG A 15 -46.89 -45.67 -26.63
CA ARG A 15 -45.82 -46.71 -26.58
C ARG A 15 -44.55 -46.16 -25.90
N HIS A 16 -44.18 -46.71 -24.75
CA HIS A 16 -42.80 -46.96 -24.36
C HIS A 16 -42.25 -48.10 -25.23
N PRO A 17 -40.98 -48.13 -25.56
CA PRO A 17 -40.01 -48.68 -24.61
C PRO A 17 -38.54 -48.16 -24.68
N SER A 18 -37.82 -48.52 -23.65
CA SER A 18 -36.42 -48.89 -23.47
C SER A 18 -35.37 -47.79 -23.55
N GLU A 19 -34.85 -47.48 -22.42
CA GLU A 19 -33.54 -47.94 -21.86
C GLU A 19 -32.33 -47.69 -22.74
N LYS A 20 -31.38 -47.01 -22.05
CA LYS A 20 -29.94 -46.98 -22.27
C LYS A 20 -29.43 -45.84 -23.15
N ASP A 21 -28.95 -44.79 -22.46
CA ASP A 21 -27.53 -44.45 -22.48
C ASP A 21 -27.17 -43.55 -21.28
N GLU A 22 -26.57 -44.19 -20.30
CA GLU A 22 -25.74 -43.55 -19.27
C GLU A 22 -24.46 -43.06 -19.95
N THR A 23 -24.40 -41.80 -20.33
CA THR A 23 -23.11 -41.14 -20.53
C THR A 23 -22.76 -40.41 -19.23
N ALA A 24 -21.97 -41.11 -18.44
CA ALA A 24 -21.34 -40.64 -17.25
C ALA A 24 -20.57 -39.33 -17.49
N MET A 25 -21.00 -38.26 -16.83
CA MET A 25 -20.15 -37.09 -16.67
C MET A 25 -18.91 -37.47 -15.85
N PRO A 26 -17.70 -37.09 -16.29
CA PRO A 26 -16.48 -37.38 -15.54
C PRO A 26 -16.51 -36.61 -14.22
N ARG A 27 -16.32 -37.37 -13.15
CA ARG A 27 -16.18 -36.88 -11.74
C ARG A 27 -15.00 -35.93 -11.63
N ARG A 28 -15.23 -34.62 -11.65
CA ARG A 28 -14.28 -33.56 -11.34
C ARG A 28 -14.08 -33.39 -9.81
N ALA A 29 -13.89 -34.45 -9.07
CA ALA A 29 -13.71 -34.38 -7.62
C ALA A 29 -12.32 -34.79 -7.14
N HIS A 30 -11.40 -35.22 -8.02
CA HIS A 30 -10.07 -35.73 -7.60
C HIS A 30 -8.91 -34.78 -7.90
N ASP A 31 -9.11 -33.67 -8.62
CA ASP A 31 -8.01 -32.77 -9.02
C ASP A 31 -7.81 -31.58 -8.06
N SER A 32 -8.84 -31.22 -7.31
CA SER A 32 -8.77 -30.10 -6.37
C SER A 32 -7.86 -30.36 -5.15
N GLY A 33 -7.70 -31.62 -4.76
CA GLY A 33 -6.83 -31.99 -3.65
C GLY A 33 -5.33 -31.93 -4.00
N ARG A 34 -4.97 -32.30 -5.22
CA ARG A 34 -3.57 -32.24 -5.71
C ARG A 34 -3.12 -30.79 -5.98
N VAL A 35 -3.99 -29.97 -6.55
CA VAL A 35 -3.73 -28.55 -6.79
C VAL A 35 -3.60 -27.81 -5.45
N ARG A 36 -4.48 -28.09 -4.48
CA ARG A 36 -4.36 -27.52 -3.12
C ARG A 36 -3.10 -27.96 -2.40
N ALA A 37 -2.68 -29.23 -2.56
CA ALA A 37 -1.45 -29.74 -1.97
C ALA A 37 -0.20 -29.11 -2.61
N ALA A 38 -0.17 -28.93 -3.93
CA ALA A 38 0.93 -28.27 -4.63
C ALA A 38 1.05 -26.78 -4.25
N ILE A 39 -0.08 -26.06 -4.22
CA ILE A 39 -0.13 -24.66 -3.77
C ILE A 39 0.33 -24.56 -2.29
N ARG A 40 -0.07 -25.50 -1.44
CA ARG A 40 0.36 -25.53 -0.05
C ARG A 40 1.87 -25.75 0.10
N THR A 41 2.47 -26.63 -0.69
CA THR A 41 3.91 -26.87 -0.67
C THR A 41 4.72 -25.66 -1.16
N GLU A 42 4.28 -25.02 -2.27
CA GLU A 42 4.89 -23.75 -2.74
C GLU A 42 4.76 -22.63 -1.70
N LEU A 43 3.61 -22.53 -1.03
CA LEU A 43 3.38 -21.53 0.00
C LEU A 43 4.19 -21.81 1.28
N GLU A 44 4.38 -23.10 1.64
CA GLU A 44 5.25 -23.52 2.75
C GLU A 44 6.73 -23.23 2.46
N GLU A 45 7.21 -23.41 1.21
CA GLU A 45 8.57 -23.05 0.79
C GLU A 45 8.77 -21.52 0.80
N VAL A 46 7.78 -20.74 0.34
CA VAL A 46 7.80 -19.27 0.40
C VAL A 46 7.75 -18.79 1.87
N ALA A 47 6.99 -19.45 2.74
CA ALA A 47 6.92 -19.12 4.16
C ALA A 47 8.24 -19.45 4.89
N GLU A 48 8.90 -20.59 4.58
CA GLU A 48 10.23 -20.88 5.12
C GLU A 48 11.31 -19.91 4.63
N ASP A 49 11.23 -19.48 3.38
CA ASP A 49 12.16 -18.48 2.83
C ASP A 49 11.91 -17.09 3.42
N SER A 50 10.64 -16.75 3.67
CA SER A 50 10.24 -15.54 4.39
C SER A 50 10.68 -15.57 5.85
N ALA A 51 10.48 -16.67 6.56
CA ALA A 51 10.95 -16.84 7.95
C ALA A 51 12.50 -16.83 8.05
N LYS A 52 13.22 -17.38 7.06
CA LYS A 52 14.69 -17.27 6.97
C LYS A 52 15.15 -15.85 6.63
N LYS A 53 14.36 -15.09 5.88
CA LYS A 53 14.59 -13.65 5.63
C LYS A 53 14.24 -12.80 6.86
N GLU A 54 13.15 -13.10 7.58
CA GLU A 54 12.82 -12.43 8.85
C GLU A 54 13.91 -12.67 9.92
N ALA A 55 14.49 -13.86 10.00
CA ALA A 55 15.63 -14.15 10.88
C ALA A 55 16.94 -13.49 10.42
N LYS A 56 17.04 -13.04 9.17
CA LYS A 56 18.16 -12.30 8.59
C LYS A 56 17.90 -10.79 8.43
N GLN A 57 16.74 -10.29 8.84
CA GLN A 57 16.49 -8.85 8.93
C GLN A 57 17.35 -8.23 10.06
N GLY A 58 18.67 -8.35 9.87
CA GLY A 58 19.59 -7.40 10.43
C GLY A 58 19.21 -6.04 9.87
N VAL A 59 19.12 -5.06 10.75
CA VAL A 59 19.01 -3.63 10.43
C VAL A 59 19.84 -3.38 9.17
N ARG A 60 19.19 -2.96 8.05
CA ARG A 60 19.89 -2.61 6.80
C ARG A 60 21.02 -1.66 7.11
N SER A 61 22.13 -1.82 6.42
CA SER A 61 23.23 -0.87 6.54
C SER A 61 22.71 0.54 6.23
N PRO A 62 22.90 1.55 7.11
CA PRO A 62 22.42 2.91 6.87
C PRO A 62 23.02 3.58 5.62
N GLN A 63 23.88 2.90 4.88
CA GLN A 63 24.55 3.40 3.68
C GLN A 63 23.98 2.79 2.38
N GLU A 64 23.12 1.79 2.46
CA GLU A 64 22.57 1.10 1.29
C GLU A 64 21.42 1.91 0.68
N GLN A 65 21.48 2.19 -0.62
CA GLN A 65 20.38 2.85 -1.34
C GLN A 65 19.23 1.87 -1.51
N VAL A 66 18.08 2.24 -0.98
CA VAL A 66 16.85 1.42 -1.02
C VAL A 66 15.94 1.89 -2.14
N ILE A 67 15.85 3.19 -2.35
CA ILE A 67 15.02 3.80 -3.40
C ILE A 67 15.91 4.76 -4.19
N THR A 68 15.86 4.69 -5.51
CA THR A 68 16.50 5.66 -6.40
C THR A 68 15.59 5.99 -7.57
N LEU A 69 15.33 7.27 -7.78
CA LEU A 69 14.73 7.78 -9.00
C LEU A 69 15.82 8.47 -9.82
N GLU A 70 15.93 8.08 -11.08
CA GLU A 70 16.96 8.60 -11.99
C GLU A 70 16.34 9.20 -13.24
N ASN A 71 16.40 10.52 -13.38
CA ASN A 71 15.96 11.28 -14.56
C ASN A 71 14.52 10.97 -14.99
N ILE A 72 13.62 10.77 -14.02
CA ILE A 72 12.23 10.44 -14.26
C ILE A 72 11.51 11.58 -14.96
N SER A 73 10.89 11.28 -16.09
CA SER A 73 9.96 12.19 -16.76
C SER A 73 8.67 11.45 -17.06
N LEU A 74 7.54 12.12 -16.84
CA LEU A 74 6.21 11.60 -17.09
C LEU A 74 5.29 12.70 -17.57
N ALA A 75 4.57 12.43 -18.66
CA ALA A 75 3.51 13.28 -19.19
C ALA A 75 2.24 12.47 -19.41
N PHE A 76 1.10 13.12 -19.31
CA PHE A 76 -0.18 12.67 -19.86
C PHE A 76 -0.48 13.54 -21.11
N GLU A 77 -1.50 14.39 -21.05
CA GLU A 77 -1.71 15.43 -22.07
C GLU A 77 -0.67 16.55 -21.94
N GLU A 78 -0.26 16.83 -20.69
CA GLU A 78 0.79 17.77 -20.35
C GLU A 78 1.87 17.11 -19.47
N PRO A 79 3.11 17.64 -19.49
CA PRO A 79 4.18 17.18 -18.61
C PRO A 79 3.79 17.35 -17.13
N ILE A 80 4.01 16.30 -16.32
CA ILE A 80 3.76 16.28 -14.88
C ILE A 80 5.06 16.31 -14.10
N LEU A 81 6.04 15.49 -14.52
CA LEU A 81 7.36 15.39 -13.93
C LEU A 81 8.41 15.48 -15.03
N GLU A 82 9.47 16.25 -14.80
CA GLU A 82 10.55 16.46 -15.76
C GLU A 82 11.89 16.29 -15.05
N ASN A 83 12.64 15.28 -15.45
CA ASN A 83 14.00 15.01 -14.96
C ASN A 83 14.12 14.94 -13.42
N ILE A 84 13.19 14.21 -12.77
CA ILE A 84 13.20 14.02 -11.32
C ILE A 84 14.26 13.01 -10.94
N SER A 85 15.16 13.40 -10.01
CA SER A 85 16.16 12.51 -9.45
C SER A 85 16.32 12.77 -7.96
N PHE A 86 16.24 11.72 -7.16
CA PHE A 86 16.60 11.68 -5.75
C PHE A 86 16.75 10.24 -5.27
N ASP A 87 17.36 10.04 -4.09
CA ASP A 87 17.55 8.73 -3.47
C ASP A 87 17.11 8.73 -2.01
N ALA A 88 16.80 7.53 -1.50
CA ALA A 88 16.59 7.26 -0.08
C ALA A 88 17.44 6.06 0.34
N LYS A 89 18.18 6.22 1.43
CA LYS A 89 18.95 5.15 2.06
C LYS A 89 18.11 4.41 3.09
N GLY A 90 18.60 3.22 3.48
CA GLY A 90 17.95 2.41 4.49
C GLY A 90 17.64 3.19 5.77
N GLY A 91 16.39 3.20 6.21
CA GLY A 91 15.94 3.91 7.41
C GLY A 91 15.84 5.44 7.26
N GLU A 92 16.02 6.02 6.07
CA GLU A 92 15.77 7.45 5.86
C GLU A 92 14.27 7.72 5.63
N THR A 93 13.82 8.89 6.06
CA THR A 93 12.53 9.46 5.69
C THR A 93 12.75 10.62 4.73
N ILE A 94 12.38 10.43 3.46
CA ILE A 94 12.39 11.51 2.47
C ILE A 94 11.00 12.13 2.42
N VAL A 95 10.92 13.45 2.62
CA VAL A 95 9.66 14.15 2.51
C VAL A 95 9.64 14.98 1.23
N VAL A 96 8.72 14.63 0.33
CA VAL A 96 8.49 15.37 -0.91
C VAL A 96 7.48 16.46 -0.61
N VAL A 97 7.91 17.71 -0.68
CA VAL A 97 7.07 18.90 -0.46
C VAL A 97 6.87 19.68 -1.76
N GLY A 98 5.83 20.50 -1.82
CA GLY A 98 5.52 21.34 -2.97
C GLY A 98 4.04 21.72 -2.99
N GLU A 99 3.65 22.60 -3.90
CA GLU A 99 2.27 23.04 -4.06
C GLU A 99 1.31 21.91 -4.44
N SER A 100 0.00 22.10 -4.23
CA SER A 100 -1.02 21.14 -4.68
C SER A 100 -0.99 20.99 -6.20
N GLY A 101 -1.12 19.75 -6.68
CA GLY A 101 -1.16 19.47 -8.12
C GLY A 101 0.21 19.38 -8.81
N THR A 102 1.33 19.54 -8.10
CA THR A 102 2.68 19.49 -8.70
C THR A 102 3.17 18.10 -9.10
N GLY A 103 2.39 17.03 -8.85
CA GLY A 103 2.80 15.66 -9.19
C GLY A 103 3.38 14.85 -8.03
N LYS A 104 3.29 15.31 -6.77
CA LYS A 104 3.83 14.59 -5.59
C LYS A 104 3.30 13.16 -5.46
N SER A 105 1.97 12.97 -5.49
CA SER A 105 1.36 11.63 -5.43
C SER A 105 1.68 10.77 -6.65
N THR A 106 2.07 11.39 -7.77
CA THR A 106 2.54 10.68 -8.96
C THR A 106 3.85 9.95 -8.69
N ILE A 107 4.73 10.53 -7.87
CA ILE A 107 5.99 9.88 -7.45
C ILE A 107 5.68 8.57 -6.69
N LEU A 108 4.71 8.58 -5.76
CA LEU A 108 4.30 7.36 -5.05
C LEU A 108 3.74 6.29 -5.99
N LYS A 109 2.97 6.71 -7.00
CA LYS A 109 2.42 5.79 -8.02
C LYS A 109 3.52 5.17 -8.90
N LEU A 110 4.58 5.90 -9.18
CA LEU A 110 5.76 5.40 -9.90
C LEU A 110 6.52 4.38 -9.04
N LEU A 111 6.75 4.66 -7.75
CA LEU A 111 7.37 3.73 -6.81
C LEU A 111 6.57 2.43 -6.64
N LEU A 112 5.25 2.51 -6.64
CA LEU A 112 4.36 1.33 -6.63
C LEU A 112 4.23 0.65 -8.00
N ARG A 113 4.89 1.15 -9.05
CA ARG A 113 4.73 0.64 -10.42
C ARG A 113 3.25 0.63 -10.87
N LEU A 114 2.43 1.58 -10.34
CA LEU A 114 1.07 1.86 -10.80
C LEU A 114 1.07 2.78 -12.03
N LEU A 115 2.15 3.53 -12.20
CA LEU A 115 2.48 4.29 -13.39
C LEU A 115 3.88 3.90 -13.85
N VAL A 116 4.13 4.04 -15.14
CA VAL A 116 5.44 3.84 -15.77
C VAL A 116 5.91 5.20 -16.26
N PRO A 117 7.14 5.61 -15.98
CA PRO A 117 7.67 6.87 -16.50
C PRO A 117 7.92 6.76 -18.02
N ASP A 118 7.83 7.89 -18.71
CA ASP A 118 8.20 7.96 -20.15
C ASP A 118 9.72 7.87 -20.34
N LYS A 119 10.48 8.34 -19.33
CA LYS A 119 11.94 8.30 -19.31
C LYS A 119 12.46 8.14 -17.89
N GLY A 120 13.66 7.62 -17.79
CA GLY A 120 14.36 7.43 -16.53
C GLY A 120 14.17 6.04 -15.94
N ARG A 121 14.69 5.82 -14.74
CA ARG A 121 14.64 4.54 -14.03
C ARG A 121 14.16 4.72 -12.61
N VAL A 122 13.42 3.73 -12.12
CA VAL A 122 13.02 3.63 -10.71
C VAL A 122 13.65 2.37 -10.16
N LEU A 123 14.59 2.51 -9.24
CA LEU A 123 15.29 1.38 -8.64
C LEU A 123 14.79 1.18 -7.20
N ILE A 124 14.47 -0.07 -6.88
CA ILE A 124 14.16 -0.53 -5.53
C ILE A 124 15.15 -1.64 -5.18
N ASP A 125 15.93 -1.44 -4.11
CA ASP A 125 17.05 -2.32 -3.73
C ASP A 125 18.05 -2.55 -4.89
N GLY A 126 18.26 -1.54 -5.74
CA GLY A 126 19.13 -1.59 -6.92
C GLY A 126 18.51 -2.28 -8.14
N GLU A 127 17.30 -2.84 -8.04
CA GLU A 127 16.57 -3.44 -9.16
C GLU A 127 15.71 -2.38 -9.86
N ASP A 128 15.86 -2.25 -11.18
CA ASP A 128 14.99 -1.36 -11.97
C ASP A 128 13.60 -1.98 -12.14
N ILE A 129 12.58 -1.27 -11.63
CA ILE A 129 11.20 -1.76 -11.64
C ILE A 129 10.39 -1.30 -12.85
N VAL A 130 10.97 -0.49 -13.75
CA VAL A 130 10.25 0.12 -14.88
C VAL A 130 9.77 -0.94 -15.87
N ASP A 131 10.62 -1.91 -16.19
CA ASP A 131 10.34 -2.95 -17.19
C ASP A 131 9.87 -4.30 -16.58
N LEU A 132 9.58 -4.33 -15.28
CA LEU A 132 9.11 -5.55 -14.62
C LEU A 132 7.78 -6.05 -15.20
N THR A 133 7.62 -7.36 -15.22
CA THR A 133 6.32 -7.99 -15.47
C THR A 133 5.33 -7.62 -14.37
N PHE A 134 4.04 -7.87 -14.61
CA PHE A 134 3.02 -7.62 -13.58
C PHE A 134 3.28 -8.44 -12.30
N ASP A 135 3.66 -9.71 -12.44
CA ASP A 135 3.91 -10.61 -11.32
C ASP A 135 5.14 -10.21 -10.50
N ASP A 136 6.21 -9.76 -11.17
CA ASP A 136 7.40 -9.27 -10.47
C ASP A 136 7.14 -7.92 -9.80
N ALA A 137 6.36 -7.04 -10.41
CA ALA A 137 5.91 -5.81 -9.76
C ALA A 137 5.05 -6.08 -8.50
N LEU A 138 4.27 -7.18 -8.47
CA LEU A 138 3.55 -7.59 -7.26
C LEU A 138 4.52 -7.95 -6.12
N LYS A 139 5.61 -8.67 -6.42
CA LYS A 139 6.64 -9.02 -5.41
C LYS A 139 7.29 -7.77 -4.83
N VAL A 140 7.59 -6.78 -5.67
CA VAL A 140 8.14 -5.49 -5.20
C VAL A 140 7.14 -4.76 -4.31
N ARG A 141 5.85 -4.73 -4.68
CA ARG A 141 4.80 -4.10 -3.85
C ARG A 141 4.62 -4.76 -2.49
N GLN A 142 4.88 -6.07 -2.36
CA GLN A 142 4.83 -6.76 -1.07
C GLN A 142 5.86 -6.25 -0.06
N LYS A 143 6.97 -5.65 -0.53
CA LYS A 143 7.95 -4.99 0.33
C LYS A 143 7.50 -3.60 0.80
N MET A 144 6.39 -3.10 0.29
CA MET A 144 5.93 -1.73 0.51
C MET A 144 4.59 -1.68 1.23
N GLY A 145 4.48 -0.78 2.20
CA GLY A 145 3.21 -0.37 2.78
C GLY A 145 2.78 0.99 2.25
N MET A 146 1.49 1.20 2.06
CA MET A 146 0.93 2.47 1.58
C MET A 146 -0.11 3.01 2.53
N VAL A 147 0.03 4.30 2.87
CA VAL A 147 -0.94 5.08 3.65
C VAL A 147 -1.48 6.19 2.77
N PHE A 148 -2.76 6.11 2.45
CA PHE A 148 -3.45 7.08 1.59
C PHE A 148 -3.95 8.31 2.36
N GLN A 149 -4.15 9.42 1.67
CA GLN A 149 -4.63 10.68 2.22
C GLN A 149 -5.91 10.51 3.07
N GLY A 150 -6.89 9.72 2.61
CA GLY A 150 -8.14 9.42 3.33
C GLY A 150 -8.06 8.18 4.23
N ALA A 151 -6.86 7.62 4.50
CA ALA A 151 -6.63 6.30 5.07
C ALA A 151 -7.14 5.14 4.17
N ALA A 152 -8.08 5.37 3.28
CA ALA A 152 -8.69 4.43 2.33
C ALA A 152 -9.09 3.09 2.98
N LEU A 153 -9.66 3.14 4.18
CA LEU A 153 -10.19 1.96 4.85
C LEU A 153 -11.39 1.42 4.07
N PHE A 154 -11.56 0.11 4.08
CA PHE A 154 -12.76 -0.53 3.56
C PHE A 154 -13.92 -0.28 4.52
N ASP A 155 -14.90 0.52 4.11
CA ASP A 155 -16.03 0.94 4.96
C ASP A 155 -16.94 -0.21 5.37
N SER A 156 -16.91 -1.33 4.64
CA SER A 156 -17.67 -2.55 4.93
C SER A 156 -16.94 -3.55 5.84
N MET A 157 -15.73 -3.21 6.28
CA MET A 157 -14.88 -4.05 7.12
C MET A 157 -14.62 -3.36 8.45
N THR A 158 -14.54 -4.14 9.52
CA THR A 158 -14.12 -3.66 10.84
C THR A 158 -12.65 -3.20 10.82
N VAL A 159 -12.20 -2.59 11.91
CA VAL A 159 -10.77 -2.25 12.11
C VAL A 159 -9.90 -3.49 12.01
N TYR A 160 -10.30 -4.58 12.68
CA TYR A 160 -9.60 -5.86 12.62
C TYR A 160 -9.48 -6.36 11.18
N GLU A 161 -10.59 -6.44 10.46
CA GLU A 161 -10.62 -6.92 9.08
C GLU A 161 -9.79 -6.05 8.13
N ASN A 162 -9.80 -4.72 8.31
CA ASN A 162 -8.97 -3.80 7.54
C ASN A 162 -7.48 -4.10 7.71
N VAL A 163 -7.02 -4.36 8.94
CA VAL A 163 -5.59 -4.65 9.22
C VAL A 163 -5.25 -6.09 8.86
N ALA A 164 -6.16 -7.05 9.03
CA ALA A 164 -6.00 -8.45 8.67
C ALA A 164 -5.98 -8.68 7.14
N TYR A 165 -6.65 -7.81 6.37
CA TYR A 165 -6.83 -8.00 4.94
C TYR A 165 -5.52 -8.30 4.17
N PRO A 166 -4.46 -7.46 4.26
CA PRO A 166 -3.21 -7.75 3.55
C PRO A 166 -2.51 -9.02 4.05
N LEU A 167 -2.70 -9.43 5.30
CA LEU A 167 -2.15 -10.68 5.82
C LEU A 167 -2.83 -11.89 5.18
N ARG A 168 -4.17 -11.87 5.07
CA ARG A 168 -4.93 -12.94 4.42
C ARG A 168 -4.63 -13.09 2.94
N GLU A 169 -4.42 -11.96 2.24
CA GLU A 169 -4.17 -11.97 0.80
C GLU A 169 -2.73 -12.36 0.44
N HIS A 170 -1.75 -12.06 1.29
CA HIS A 170 -0.34 -12.14 0.92
C HIS A 170 0.49 -13.07 1.80
N THR A 171 -0.13 -13.77 2.77
CA THR A 171 0.58 -14.70 3.65
C THR A 171 -0.17 -16.02 3.79
N VAL A 172 0.51 -17.00 4.41
CA VAL A 172 -0.07 -18.31 4.75
C VAL A 172 -0.32 -18.45 6.25
N LEU A 173 -0.37 -17.34 6.97
CA LEU A 173 -0.61 -17.30 8.41
C LEU A 173 -1.97 -17.91 8.75
N THR A 174 -2.04 -18.60 9.88
CA THR A 174 -3.30 -19.02 10.49
C THR A 174 -4.08 -17.82 11.04
N GLU A 175 -5.39 -17.96 11.26
CA GLU A 175 -6.19 -16.87 11.84
C GLU A 175 -5.68 -16.44 13.23
N ASP A 176 -5.17 -17.37 14.05
CA ASP A 176 -4.59 -17.05 15.36
C ASP A 176 -3.31 -16.20 15.22
N GLU A 177 -2.47 -16.50 14.23
CA GLU A 177 -1.26 -15.71 13.91
C GLU A 177 -1.63 -14.34 13.33
N ILE A 178 -2.66 -14.27 12.49
CA ILE A 178 -3.20 -13.02 11.97
C ILE A 178 -3.73 -12.16 13.12
N GLU A 179 -4.51 -12.73 14.05
CA GLU A 179 -5.02 -12.00 15.21
C GLU A 179 -3.87 -11.42 16.04
N ALA A 180 -2.86 -12.23 16.35
CA ALA A 180 -1.70 -11.77 17.10
C ALA A 180 -0.98 -10.62 16.39
N ARG A 181 -0.80 -10.72 15.06
CA ARG A 181 -0.16 -9.67 14.25
C ARG A 181 -1.00 -8.39 14.18
N VAL A 182 -2.31 -8.50 13.99
CA VAL A 182 -3.23 -7.35 14.00
C VAL A 182 -3.16 -6.62 15.34
N ARG A 183 -3.22 -7.36 16.46
CA ARG A 183 -3.09 -6.78 17.81
C ARG A 183 -1.77 -6.05 17.99
N GLU A 184 -0.65 -6.64 17.58
CA GLU A 184 0.67 -6.02 17.59
C GLU A 184 0.68 -4.70 16.81
N LYS A 185 0.15 -4.68 15.58
CA LYS A 185 0.18 -3.47 14.73
C LYS A 185 -0.75 -2.37 15.24
N LEU A 186 -1.89 -2.72 15.80
CA LEU A 186 -2.78 -1.73 16.44
C LEU A 186 -2.14 -1.13 17.69
N GLN A 187 -1.50 -1.93 18.54
CA GLN A 187 -0.76 -1.45 19.70
C GLN A 187 0.41 -0.56 19.28
N PHE A 188 1.12 -0.92 18.22
CA PHE A 188 2.22 -0.12 17.69
C PHE A 188 1.79 1.33 17.33
N VAL A 189 0.58 1.48 16.80
CA VAL A 189 0.00 2.79 16.46
C VAL A 189 -0.82 3.41 17.60
N ASP A 190 -0.60 2.97 18.84
CA ASP A 190 -1.23 3.45 20.07
C ASP A 190 -2.77 3.34 20.04
N LEU A 191 -3.29 2.26 19.46
CA LEU A 191 -4.70 1.85 19.53
C LEU A 191 -4.82 0.60 20.40
N GLU A 192 -5.82 0.60 21.31
CA GLU A 192 -6.14 -0.56 22.14
C GLU A 192 -6.99 -1.56 21.36
N PRO A 193 -6.46 -2.76 20.98
CA PRO A 193 -7.18 -3.70 20.12
C PRO A 193 -8.55 -4.09 20.66
N ASP A 194 -8.65 -4.38 21.96
CA ASP A 194 -9.91 -4.80 22.59
C ASP A 194 -11.02 -3.73 22.55
N LYS A 195 -10.66 -2.47 22.31
CA LYS A 195 -11.61 -1.36 22.18
C LYS A 195 -11.98 -1.05 20.74
N VAL A 196 -11.08 -1.36 19.78
CA VAL A 196 -11.26 -0.87 18.40
C VAL A 196 -11.50 -1.97 17.37
N ASN A 197 -11.15 -3.23 17.65
CA ASN A 197 -11.20 -4.31 16.66
C ASN A 197 -12.54 -4.43 15.93
N ASP A 198 -13.63 -4.35 16.67
CA ASP A 198 -14.99 -4.54 16.14
C ASP A 198 -15.62 -3.25 15.61
N GLN A 199 -14.95 -2.11 15.75
CA GLN A 199 -15.48 -0.83 15.26
C GLN A 199 -15.39 -0.75 13.73
N MET A 200 -16.41 -0.12 13.15
CA MET A 200 -16.42 0.22 11.74
C MET A 200 -15.66 1.54 11.50
N PRO A 201 -15.10 1.76 10.30
CA PRO A 201 -14.43 3.03 9.98
C PRO A 201 -15.30 4.26 10.26
N SER A 202 -16.63 4.17 10.11
CA SER A 202 -17.56 5.27 10.37
C SER A 202 -17.59 5.71 11.84
N GLU A 203 -17.20 4.83 12.77
CA GLU A 203 -17.21 5.07 14.21
C GLU A 203 -15.87 5.70 14.70
N LEU A 204 -14.86 5.78 13.83
CA LEU A 204 -13.54 6.27 14.16
C LEU A 204 -13.40 7.78 13.92
N SER A 205 -12.65 8.46 14.80
CA SER A 205 -12.16 9.81 14.51
C SER A 205 -11.19 9.83 13.31
N GLY A 206 -10.97 10.99 12.69
CA GLY A 206 -10.04 11.13 11.58
C GLY A 206 -8.62 10.64 11.90
N GLY A 207 -8.12 10.97 13.10
CA GLY A 207 -6.83 10.50 13.59
C GLY A 207 -6.77 8.99 13.83
N MET A 208 -7.86 8.39 14.34
CA MET A 208 -7.95 6.93 14.47
C MET A 208 -7.94 6.24 13.10
N LYS A 209 -8.69 6.76 12.12
CA LYS A 209 -8.65 6.23 10.74
C LYS A 209 -7.25 6.22 10.16
N LYS A 210 -6.50 7.31 10.34
CA LYS A 210 -5.10 7.38 9.89
C LYS A 210 -4.21 6.35 10.58
N ARG A 211 -4.35 6.18 11.90
CA ARG A 211 -3.58 5.18 12.65
C ARG A 211 -3.92 3.74 12.22
N VAL A 212 -5.19 3.43 11.99
CA VAL A 212 -5.60 2.13 11.41
C VAL A 212 -5.02 1.96 10.00
N GLY A 213 -5.02 3.00 9.16
CA GLY A 213 -4.38 2.99 7.84
C GLY A 213 -2.88 2.70 7.91
N ILE A 214 -2.18 3.27 8.90
CA ILE A 214 -0.77 2.97 9.17
C ILE A 214 -0.61 1.51 9.62
N ALA A 215 -1.43 1.03 10.58
CA ALA A 215 -1.39 -0.36 11.05
C ALA A 215 -1.60 -1.35 9.91
N ARG A 216 -2.57 -1.08 9.01
CA ARG A 216 -2.81 -1.89 7.81
C ARG A 216 -1.59 -1.89 6.87
N GLY A 217 -1.00 -0.72 6.62
CA GLY A 217 0.21 -0.60 5.80
C GLY A 217 1.40 -1.38 6.39
N LEU A 218 1.46 -1.52 7.72
CA LEU A 218 2.51 -2.24 8.45
C LEU A 218 2.27 -3.74 8.61
N ALA A 219 1.09 -4.23 8.28
CA ALA A 219 0.68 -5.59 8.61
C ALA A 219 1.67 -6.66 8.11
N ASN A 220 2.19 -6.51 6.89
CA ASN A 220 3.16 -7.43 6.28
C ASN A 220 4.63 -7.10 6.61
N ASN A 221 4.92 -6.29 7.64
CA ASN A 221 6.29 -5.85 7.96
C ASN A 221 7.05 -5.29 6.74
N PRO A 222 6.54 -4.26 6.09
CA PRO A 222 7.18 -3.71 4.89
C PRO A 222 8.54 -3.09 5.21
N GLU A 223 9.44 -3.14 4.25
CA GLU A 223 10.74 -2.50 4.32
C GLU A 223 10.68 -1.01 3.94
N ILE A 224 9.66 -0.66 3.15
CA ILE A 224 9.41 0.69 2.65
C ILE A 224 7.97 1.09 3.01
N MET A 225 7.80 2.30 3.52
CA MET A 225 6.50 2.90 3.77
C MET A 225 6.30 4.15 2.91
N LEU A 226 5.19 4.20 2.21
CA LEU A 226 4.78 5.31 1.36
C LEU A 226 3.58 6.02 2.00
N TYR A 227 3.63 7.34 2.10
CA TYR A 227 2.57 8.13 2.73
C TYR A 227 2.13 9.25 1.79
N ASP A 228 0.85 9.25 1.45
CA ASP A 228 0.22 10.33 0.68
C ASP A 228 -0.56 11.24 1.63
N GLU A 229 -0.02 12.42 1.93
CA GLU A 229 -0.64 13.45 2.78
C GLU A 229 -1.13 12.90 4.14
N PRO A 230 -0.27 12.25 4.94
CA PRO A 230 -0.68 11.52 6.15
C PRO A 230 -1.30 12.42 7.23
N THR A 231 -0.92 13.70 7.26
CA THR A 231 -1.36 14.68 8.27
C THR A 231 -2.47 15.61 7.76
N SER A 232 -2.86 15.50 6.50
CA SER A 232 -3.86 16.38 5.89
C SER A 232 -5.23 16.27 6.59
N GLY A 233 -5.84 17.43 6.88
CA GLY A 233 -7.18 17.51 7.46
C GLY A 233 -7.25 17.16 8.96
N LEU A 234 -6.11 17.09 9.65
CA LEU A 234 -6.02 16.80 11.08
C LEU A 234 -5.77 18.08 11.88
N ASP A 235 -6.23 18.08 13.12
CA ASP A 235 -5.88 19.10 14.09
C ASP A 235 -4.38 19.00 14.48
N PRO A 236 -3.79 20.06 15.09
CA PRO A 236 -2.35 20.09 15.39
C PRO A 236 -1.87 18.97 16.33
N LEU A 237 -2.69 18.53 17.29
CA LEU A 237 -2.33 17.47 18.22
C LEU A 237 -2.29 16.10 17.52
N THR A 238 -3.30 15.82 16.74
CA THR A 238 -3.38 14.61 15.93
C THR A 238 -2.28 14.58 14.86
N THR A 239 -1.97 15.71 14.22
CA THR A 239 -0.83 15.87 13.31
C THR A 239 0.49 15.50 14.00
N ALA A 240 0.73 16.01 15.20
CA ALA A 240 1.93 15.66 15.98
C ALA A 240 2.00 14.15 16.29
N THR A 241 0.87 13.53 16.62
CA THR A 241 0.80 12.08 16.85
C THR A 241 1.18 11.27 15.61
N ILE A 242 0.62 11.61 14.43
CA ILE A 242 0.97 10.91 13.19
C ILE A 242 2.44 11.12 12.82
N THR A 243 2.94 12.35 12.96
CA THR A 243 4.37 12.67 12.73
C THR A 243 5.27 11.81 13.66
N TYR A 244 4.91 11.70 14.93
CA TYR A 244 5.62 10.86 15.89
C TYR A 244 5.60 9.39 15.50
N LEU A 245 4.46 8.85 15.03
CA LEU A 245 4.35 7.47 14.58
C LEU A 245 5.27 7.18 13.38
N ILE A 246 5.37 8.10 12.41
CA ILE A 246 6.30 7.97 11.27
C ILE A 246 7.75 7.92 11.76
N LEU A 247 8.13 8.79 12.69
CA LEU A 247 9.45 8.76 13.33
C LEU A 247 9.71 7.49 14.15
N LYS A 248 8.69 7.00 14.87
CA LYS A 248 8.76 5.76 15.65
C LYS A 248 9.03 4.56 14.72
N LEU A 249 8.35 4.48 13.58
CA LEU A 249 8.56 3.46 12.55
C LEU A 249 10.00 3.47 12.02
N GLN A 250 10.51 4.64 11.70
CA GLN A 250 11.89 4.80 11.27
C GLN A 250 12.88 4.33 12.33
N ARG A 251 12.71 4.74 13.58
CA ARG A 251 13.67 4.47 14.67
C ARG A 251 13.63 3.05 15.18
N GLU A 252 12.42 2.48 15.36
CA GLU A 252 12.24 1.17 15.99
C GLU A 252 12.28 0.03 14.98
N LEU A 253 11.80 0.24 13.76
CA LEU A 253 11.72 -0.79 12.73
C LEU A 253 12.71 -0.59 11.57
N GLY A 254 13.43 0.54 11.53
CA GLY A 254 14.37 0.81 10.44
C GLY A 254 13.73 0.98 9.06
N VAL A 255 12.43 1.26 9.00
CA VAL A 255 11.66 1.36 7.76
C VAL A 255 12.10 2.62 6.99
N THR A 256 12.34 2.46 5.70
CA THR A 256 12.60 3.58 4.77
C THR A 256 11.27 4.20 4.36
N SER A 257 11.14 5.51 4.42
CA SER A 257 9.85 6.18 4.18
C SER A 257 9.93 7.25 3.09
N ILE A 258 8.93 7.27 2.21
CA ILE A 258 8.66 8.42 1.33
C ILE A 258 7.33 9.03 1.75
N VAL A 259 7.36 10.28 2.15
CA VAL A 259 6.19 11.04 2.60
C VAL A 259 5.92 12.17 1.62
N VAL A 260 4.74 12.21 1.06
CA VAL A 260 4.27 13.37 0.29
C VAL A 260 3.46 14.26 1.21
N SER A 261 3.80 15.54 1.26
CA SER A 261 3.09 16.51 2.11
C SER A 261 3.14 17.93 1.55
N HIS A 262 2.12 18.72 1.85
CA HIS A 262 2.16 20.17 1.70
C HIS A 262 2.39 20.88 3.05
N ASP A 263 2.41 20.15 4.16
CA ASP A 263 2.69 20.67 5.50
C ASP A 263 4.20 20.68 5.79
N ILE A 264 4.81 21.83 5.59
CA ILE A 264 6.25 22.01 5.81
C ILE A 264 6.66 21.83 7.26
N ARG A 265 5.82 22.24 8.22
CA ARG A 265 6.16 22.10 9.63
C ARG A 265 6.30 20.64 10.05
N SER A 266 5.39 19.80 9.59
CA SER A 266 5.48 18.34 9.80
C SER A 266 6.66 17.75 9.02
N ALA A 267 6.90 18.20 7.76
CA ALA A 267 8.02 17.77 6.96
C ALA A 267 9.35 17.97 7.69
N PHE A 268 9.60 19.17 8.21
CA PHE A 268 10.83 19.50 8.94
C PHE A 268 11.05 18.67 10.21
N ARG A 269 9.97 18.19 10.83
CA ARG A 269 10.05 17.34 12.03
C ARG A 269 10.40 15.90 11.74
N MET A 270 10.00 15.36 10.58
CA MET A 270 10.13 13.93 10.28
C MET A 270 11.16 13.61 9.19
N ALA A 271 11.57 14.60 8.39
CA ALA A 271 12.46 14.36 7.27
C ALA A 271 13.91 14.11 7.70
N SER A 272 14.52 13.06 7.13
CA SER A 272 15.96 12.95 7.02
C SER A 272 16.47 13.87 5.91
N LYS A 273 15.73 13.91 4.79
CA LYS A 273 15.94 14.86 3.68
C LYS A 273 14.61 15.34 3.12
N ILE A 274 14.63 16.53 2.55
CA ILE A 274 13.46 17.15 1.89
C ILE A 274 13.75 17.23 0.39
N ALA A 275 12.80 16.79 -0.42
CA ALA A 275 12.76 17.00 -1.86
C ALA A 275 11.68 18.04 -2.17
N LEU A 276 12.06 19.25 -2.57
CA LEU A 276 11.13 20.30 -2.98
C LEU A 276 10.77 20.13 -4.45
N LEU A 277 9.55 19.72 -4.71
CA LEU A 277 9.01 19.60 -6.08
C LEU A 277 8.35 20.91 -6.50
N ALA A 278 8.97 21.61 -7.43
CA ALA A 278 8.52 22.88 -7.96
C ALA A 278 8.67 22.89 -9.48
N ASN A 279 7.69 23.47 -10.19
CA ASN A 279 7.75 23.59 -11.66
C ASN A 279 8.11 22.28 -12.36
N ARG A 280 7.58 21.15 -11.89
CA ARG A 280 7.80 19.79 -12.40
C ARG A 280 9.21 19.20 -12.16
N HIS A 281 10.11 19.93 -11.47
CA HIS A 281 11.48 19.52 -11.17
C HIS A 281 11.74 19.46 -9.65
N ILE A 282 12.78 18.75 -9.24
CA ILE A 282 13.29 18.87 -7.87
C ILE A 282 14.15 20.15 -7.81
N GLY A 283 13.59 21.19 -7.20
CA GLY A 283 14.26 22.47 -7.00
C GLY A 283 15.28 22.41 -5.83
N PHE A 284 15.06 21.49 -4.88
CA PHE A 284 15.97 21.27 -3.76
C PHE A 284 15.91 19.80 -3.32
N PHE A 285 17.07 19.26 -2.96
CA PHE A 285 17.18 17.96 -2.28
C PHE A 285 18.30 18.00 -1.27
N GLY A 286 17.99 17.86 0.02
CA GLY A 286 18.96 17.95 1.10
C GLY A 286 18.30 17.86 2.47
N THR A 287 19.08 18.07 3.55
CA THR A 287 18.55 18.07 4.92
C THR A 287 17.68 19.30 5.20
N PRO A 288 16.82 19.25 6.24
CA PRO A 288 16.08 20.43 6.69
C PRO A 288 16.98 21.63 7.01
N GLU A 289 18.16 21.38 7.59
CA GLU A 289 19.15 22.41 7.95
C GLU A 289 19.74 23.07 6.68
N GLU A 290 20.09 22.27 5.68
CA GLU A 290 20.58 22.77 4.38
C GLU A 290 19.51 23.61 3.68
N MET A 291 18.22 23.19 3.77
CA MET A 291 17.12 23.94 3.20
C MET A 291 16.93 25.30 3.86
N THR A 292 16.98 25.35 5.19
CA THR A 292 16.86 26.63 5.94
C THR A 292 18.04 27.55 5.75
N GLY A 293 19.23 27.02 5.50
CA GLY A 293 20.47 27.76 5.22
C GLY A 293 20.61 28.20 3.74
N SER A 294 19.66 27.86 2.88
CA SER A 294 19.76 28.15 1.44
C SER A 294 19.65 29.65 1.14
N ASP A 295 20.50 30.12 0.23
CA ASP A 295 20.44 31.49 -0.32
C ASP A 295 19.49 31.63 -1.51
N ASP A 296 18.92 30.52 -1.98
CA ASP A 296 17.97 30.50 -3.11
C ASP A 296 16.71 31.29 -2.76
N SER A 297 16.37 32.25 -3.63
CA SER A 297 15.23 33.14 -3.42
C SER A 297 13.90 32.40 -3.41
N TYR A 298 13.73 31.36 -4.24
CA TYR A 298 12.53 30.56 -4.30
C TYR A 298 12.35 29.73 -3.02
N ILE A 299 13.44 29.13 -2.51
CA ILE A 299 13.41 28.39 -1.25
C ILE A 299 13.05 29.31 -0.08
N ARG A 300 13.63 30.52 -0.04
CA ARG A 300 13.31 31.53 0.98
C ARG A 300 11.85 31.98 0.92
N GLU A 301 11.32 32.22 -0.29
CA GLU A 301 9.93 32.58 -0.49
C GLU A 301 9.02 31.44 -0.05
N PHE A 302 9.33 30.20 -0.45
CA PHE A 302 8.60 29.00 -0.07
C PHE A 302 8.59 28.79 1.45
N LEU A 303 9.71 29.04 2.14
CA LEU A 303 9.81 28.97 3.61
C LEU A 303 9.21 30.19 4.31
N GLY A 304 9.25 31.38 3.71
CA GLY A 304 8.77 32.63 4.28
C GLY A 304 7.25 32.74 4.38
N GLY A 305 6.51 31.82 3.73
CA GLY A 305 5.06 31.65 3.87
C GLY A 305 4.64 30.81 5.10
N PHE A 306 5.62 30.38 5.96
CA PHE A 306 5.36 29.45 7.08
C PHE A 306 5.91 29.96 8.44
#